data_7ae81adf6f728b506c08c949f33944e3
#
_entry.id   7ae81adf6f728b506c08c949f33944e3
#
_cell.length_a   1.000
_cell.length_b   1.000
_cell.length_c   1.000
_cell.angle_alpha   90.00
_cell.angle_beta   90.00
_cell.angle_gamma   90.00
#
_symmetry.space_group_name_H-M   'P 1'
#
loop_
_entity.id
_entity.type
_entity.pdbx_description
1 polymer ?
#
loop_
_entity_poly.entity_id
_entity_poly.type
_entity_poly.pdbx_seq_one_letter_code
_entity_poly.pdbx_strand_id
1 'polypeptide(L)'
;MSYLRYTVPNSFTAFSLLLGVSSIVATQFGKLELAGWIIVWCGLLDVLDGLAARLLNATSSFGAEFDSMADLVSFGVAPAILMLNAGLVIAEIEVGSGQFWVLAASCGIFALCGAMRLARFNLTSETPTQGWFVGVPITAVGGGMVSSIVIVMVRHQSEAEVLPLHLYLPVLMFVFAILMVSRLRFPKATKRESNIINAFQVVNISLIYYCGVTRSWPEYLLIMGTFTMIAGIIAGRITRPQD
;
A
#
# COMPACT_ATOMS: atom_id res chain seq x y z
N MET A 1 -27.60 -15.89 14.83
CA MET A 1 -26.94 -15.78 13.49
C MET A 1 -26.42 -14.36 13.15
N SER A 2 -26.84 -13.32 13.85
CA SER A 2 -26.44 -11.91 13.54
C SER A 2 -24.95 -11.61 13.76
N TYR A 3 -24.31 -12.14 14.79
CA TYR A 3 -22.91 -11.80 15.10
C TYR A 3 -21.88 -12.44 14.18
N LEU A 4 -22.11 -13.67 13.70
CA LEU A 4 -21.18 -14.39 12.81
C LEU A 4 -20.88 -13.64 11.50
N ARG A 5 -21.85 -12.92 10.95
CA ARG A 5 -21.64 -12.19 9.70
C ARG A 5 -20.65 -11.02 9.83
N TYR A 6 -20.55 -10.39 11.00
CA TYR A 6 -19.57 -9.33 11.27
C TYR A 6 -18.21 -9.90 11.66
N THR A 7 -18.17 -11.10 12.23
CA THR A 7 -16.94 -11.74 12.68
C THR A 7 -16.03 -12.09 11.48
N VAL A 8 -16.63 -12.56 10.37
CA VAL A 8 -15.83 -12.99 9.19
C VAL A 8 -15.00 -11.86 8.59
N PRO A 9 -15.57 -10.69 8.20
CA PRO A 9 -14.74 -9.58 7.69
C PRO A 9 -13.69 -9.13 8.71
N ASN A 10 -14.11 -8.91 9.97
CA ASN A 10 -13.20 -8.44 11.02
C ASN A 10 -12.07 -9.44 11.31
N SER A 11 -12.25 -10.73 11.05
CA SER A 11 -11.19 -11.73 11.18
C SER A 11 -10.12 -11.58 10.11
N PHE A 12 -10.49 -11.25 8.87
CA PHE A 12 -9.51 -10.94 7.81
C PHE A 12 -8.72 -9.68 8.16
N THR A 13 -9.39 -8.62 8.62
CA THR A 13 -8.75 -7.38 9.08
C THR A 13 -7.79 -7.63 10.24
N ALA A 14 -8.23 -8.42 11.26
CA ALA A 14 -7.38 -8.81 12.38
C ALA A 14 -6.15 -9.60 11.93
N PHE A 15 -6.33 -10.51 10.97
CA PHE A 15 -5.23 -11.31 10.43
C PHE A 15 -4.26 -10.44 9.60
N SER A 16 -4.77 -9.50 8.81
CA SER A 16 -3.95 -8.50 8.10
C SER A 16 -3.11 -7.68 9.09
N LEU A 17 -3.70 -7.20 10.19
CA LEU A 17 -2.98 -6.47 11.24
C LEU A 17 -1.85 -7.33 11.85
N LEU A 18 -2.14 -8.59 12.19
CA LEU A 18 -1.14 -9.51 12.75
C LEU A 18 0.00 -9.78 11.76
N LEU A 19 -0.30 -9.91 10.48
CA LEU A 19 0.72 -10.02 9.44
C LEU A 19 1.53 -8.73 9.31
N GLY A 20 0.91 -7.55 9.37
CA GLY A 20 1.62 -6.27 9.38
C GLY A 20 2.64 -6.18 10.52
N VAL A 21 2.25 -6.57 11.74
CA VAL A 21 3.16 -6.69 12.89
C VAL A 21 4.24 -7.74 12.63
N SER A 22 3.89 -8.89 12.05
CA SER A 22 4.85 -9.95 11.71
C SER A 22 5.88 -9.49 10.67
N SER A 23 5.47 -8.63 9.73
CA SER A 23 6.39 -7.99 8.77
C SER A 23 7.40 -7.09 9.48
N ILE A 24 6.97 -6.30 10.47
CA ILE A 24 7.88 -5.47 11.28
C ILE A 24 8.89 -6.37 12.01
N VAL A 25 8.43 -7.45 12.62
CA VAL A 25 9.31 -8.42 13.30
C VAL A 25 10.29 -9.05 12.31
N ALA A 26 9.82 -9.51 11.15
CA ALA A 26 10.68 -10.08 10.10
C ALA A 26 11.75 -9.08 9.63
N THR A 27 11.39 -7.81 9.50
CA THR A 27 12.31 -6.72 9.16
C THR A 27 13.42 -6.58 10.19
N GLN A 28 13.10 -6.63 11.50
CA GLN A 28 14.08 -6.54 12.59
C GLN A 28 15.07 -7.71 12.59
N PHE A 29 14.67 -8.87 12.09
CA PHE A 29 15.54 -10.02 11.89
C PHE A 29 16.29 -10.01 10.54
N GLY A 30 16.27 -8.91 9.79
CA GLY A 30 16.95 -8.79 8.50
C GLY A 30 16.28 -9.57 7.36
N LYS A 31 15.06 -10.10 7.55
CA LYS A 31 14.33 -10.87 6.53
C LYS A 31 13.53 -9.93 5.63
N LEU A 32 14.22 -8.96 4.97
CA LEU A 32 13.58 -7.86 4.23
C LEU A 32 12.67 -8.35 3.10
N GLU A 33 13.10 -9.35 2.32
CA GLU A 33 12.28 -9.91 1.24
C GLU A 33 11.00 -10.54 1.79
N LEU A 34 11.11 -11.36 2.85
CA LEU A 34 9.95 -11.95 3.50
C LEU A 34 9.01 -10.89 4.06
N ALA A 35 9.55 -9.87 4.72
CA ALA A 35 8.77 -8.76 5.26
C ALA A 35 7.98 -8.02 4.17
N GLY A 36 8.61 -7.76 3.02
CA GLY A 36 7.93 -7.17 1.86
C GLY A 36 6.79 -8.04 1.35
N TRP A 37 7.00 -9.36 1.21
CA TRP A 37 5.93 -10.28 0.80
C TRP A 37 4.79 -10.38 1.81
N ILE A 38 5.08 -10.31 3.11
CA ILE A 38 4.03 -10.28 4.15
C ILE A 38 3.15 -9.04 3.97
N ILE A 39 3.73 -7.86 3.67
CA ILE A 39 2.95 -6.64 3.40
C ILE A 39 2.08 -6.80 2.14
N VAL A 40 2.62 -7.42 1.08
CA VAL A 40 1.81 -7.75 -0.11
C VAL A 40 0.63 -8.64 0.27
N TRP A 41 0.82 -9.65 1.12
CA TRP A 41 -0.27 -10.49 1.61
C TRP A 41 -1.30 -9.72 2.43
N CYS A 42 -0.89 -8.73 3.23
CA CYS A 42 -1.85 -7.82 3.89
C CYS A 42 -2.77 -7.16 2.86
N GLY A 43 -2.22 -6.67 1.73
CA GLY A 43 -3.02 -6.05 0.66
C GLY A 43 -3.98 -7.03 -0.03
N LEU A 44 -3.60 -8.32 -0.17
CA LEU A 44 -4.51 -9.34 -0.68
C LEU A 44 -5.67 -9.64 0.28
N LEU A 45 -5.40 -9.62 1.59
CA LEU A 45 -6.41 -9.84 2.64
C LEU A 45 -7.37 -8.64 2.76
N ASP A 46 -6.87 -7.41 2.64
CA ASP A 46 -7.66 -6.17 2.63
C ASP A 46 -8.73 -6.18 1.51
N VAL A 47 -8.37 -6.67 0.33
CA VAL A 47 -9.36 -6.86 -0.75
C VAL A 47 -10.41 -7.91 -0.38
N LEU A 48 -10.02 -8.98 0.33
CA LEU A 48 -10.92 -10.07 0.72
C LEU A 48 -11.89 -9.65 1.83
N ASP A 49 -11.45 -8.87 2.82
CA ASP A 49 -12.35 -8.40 3.90
C ASP A 49 -13.40 -7.42 3.37
N GLY A 50 -12.98 -6.47 2.51
CA GLY A 50 -13.91 -5.57 1.84
C GLY A 50 -14.91 -6.30 0.93
N LEU A 51 -14.50 -7.39 0.28
CA LEU A 51 -15.40 -8.24 -0.50
C LEU A 51 -16.36 -9.02 0.42
N ALA A 52 -15.85 -9.64 1.49
CA ALA A 52 -16.63 -10.39 2.47
C ALA A 52 -17.68 -9.50 3.16
N ALA A 53 -17.30 -8.29 3.59
CA ALA A 53 -18.23 -7.32 4.19
C ALA A 53 -19.38 -6.97 3.26
N ARG A 54 -19.12 -6.77 1.96
CA ARG A 54 -20.15 -6.48 0.95
C ARG A 54 -21.05 -7.68 0.67
N LEU A 55 -20.48 -8.88 0.49
CA LEU A 55 -21.24 -10.10 0.20
C LEU A 55 -22.14 -10.52 1.37
N LEU A 56 -21.69 -10.32 2.60
CA LEU A 56 -22.44 -10.67 3.82
C LEU A 56 -23.37 -9.55 4.31
N ASN A 57 -23.39 -8.38 3.64
CA ASN A 57 -24.06 -7.17 4.11
C ASN A 57 -23.71 -6.86 5.58
N ALA A 58 -22.42 -6.95 5.91
CA ALA A 58 -21.87 -6.89 7.27
C ALA A 58 -20.98 -5.63 7.48
N THR A 59 -21.34 -4.52 6.86
CA THR A 59 -20.67 -3.24 7.09
C THR A 59 -21.06 -2.70 8.47
N SER A 60 -20.07 -2.23 9.25
CA SER A 60 -20.29 -1.61 10.56
C SER A 60 -19.28 -0.46 10.75
N SER A 61 -19.64 0.53 11.58
CA SER A 61 -18.72 1.61 11.95
C SER A 61 -17.47 1.09 12.67
N PHE A 62 -17.63 0.12 13.56
CA PHE A 62 -16.51 -0.53 14.23
C PHE A 62 -15.57 -1.21 13.20
N GLY A 63 -16.12 -1.95 12.24
CA GLY A 63 -15.32 -2.61 11.19
C GLY A 63 -14.52 -1.61 10.35
N ALA A 64 -15.12 -0.48 9.98
CA ALA A 64 -14.44 0.56 9.19
C ALA A 64 -13.30 1.25 9.96
N GLU A 65 -13.49 1.53 11.27
CA GLU A 65 -12.41 2.09 12.09
C GLU A 65 -11.31 1.06 12.37
N PHE A 66 -11.67 -0.20 12.61
CA PHE A 66 -10.70 -1.27 12.82
C PHE A 66 -9.87 -1.54 11.57
N ASP A 67 -10.49 -1.52 10.40
CA ASP A 67 -9.84 -1.61 9.10
C ASP A 67 -8.83 -0.48 8.90
N SER A 68 -9.22 0.76 9.19
CA SER A 68 -8.30 1.90 9.10
C SER A 68 -7.10 1.79 10.03
N MET A 69 -7.27 1.21 11.24
CA MET A 69 -6.16 0.95 12.17
C MET A 69 -5.23 -0.16 11.64
N ALA A 70 -5.81 -1.23 11.09
CA ALA A 70 -5.05 -2.31 10.47
C ALA A 70 -4.25 -1.82 9.26
N ASP A 71 -4.90 -1.01 8.40
CA ASP A 71 -4.27 -0.39 7.23
C ASP A 71 -3.09 0.50 7.63
N LEU A 72 -3.25 1.31 8.69
CA LEU A 72 -2.15 2.16 9.16
C LEU A 72 -0.93 1.34 9.55
N VAL A 73 -1.11 0.24 10.25
CA VAL A 73 0.00 -0.63 10.66
C VAL A 73 0.58 -1.35 9.45
N SER A 74 -0.26 -1.98 8.64
CA SER A 74 0.17 -2.87 7.54
C SER A 74 0.73 -2.11 6.33
N PHE A 75 0.20 -0.91 6.04
CA PHE A 75 0.56 -0.14 4.84
C PHE A 75 1.17 1.24 5.13
N GLY A 76 1.16 1.68 6.37
CA GLY A 76 1.84 2.90 6.81
C GLY A 76 3.13 2.60 7.57
N VAL A 77 3.02 1.94 8.72
CA VAL A 77 4.14 1.73 9.64
C VAL A 77 5.09 0.63 9.15
N ALA A 78 4.56 -0.54 8.79
CA ALA A 78 5.39 -1.67 8.36
C ALA A 78 6.23 -1.35 7.12
N PRO A 79 5.70 -0.75 6.02
CA PRO A 79 6.52 -0.35 4.88
C PRO A 79 7.54 0.75 5.21
N ALA A 80 7.22 1.66 6.12
CA ALA A 80 8.15 2.70 6.56
C ALA A 80 9.37 2.10 7.28
N ILE A 81 9.12 1.16 8.21
CA ILE A 81 10.18 0.42 8.91
C ILE A 81 10.97 -0.46 7.94
N LEU A 82 10.29 -1.13 7.00
CA LEU A 82 10.93 -1.96 5.98
C LEU A 82 11.87 -1.13 5.10
N MET A 83 11.43 0.04 4.63
CA MET A 83 12.25 0.93 3.81
C MET A 83 13.43 1.50 4.58
N LEU A 84 13.24 1.88 5.85
CA LEU A 84 14.33 2.34 6.70
C LEU A 84 15.42 1.27 6.85
N ASN A 85 15.03 0.03 7.13
CA ASN A 85 15.97 -1.08 7.25
C ASN A 85 16.62 -1.45 5.91
N ALA A 86 15.90 -1.35 4.79
CA ALA A 86 16.49 -1.50 3.47
C ALA A 86 17.58 -0.44 3.21
N GLY A 87 17.37 0.79 3.64
CA GLY A 87 18.38 1.84 3.61
C GLY A 87 19.64 1.49 4.42
N LEU A 88 19.48 0.89 5.60
CA LEU A 88 20.61 0.48 6.44
C LEU A 88 21.39 -0.69 5.83
N VAL A 89 20.69 -1.68 5.28
CA VAL A 89 21.29 -2.95 4.84
C VAL A 89 21.77 -2.89 3.39
N ILE A 90 21.00 -2.27 2.48
CA ILE A 90 21.29 -2.29 1.04
C ILE A 90 22.00 -1.02 0.59
N ALA A 91 21.59 0.14 1.13
CA ALA A 91 22.23 1.42 0.81
C ALA A 91 23.36 1.78 1.80
N GLU A 92 23.71 0.88 2.72
CA GLU A 92 24.80 0.99 3.70
C GLU A 92 24.79 2.31 4.50
N ILE A 93 23.58 2.83 4.78
CA ILE A 93 23.43 4.07 5.55
C ILE A 93 23.79 3.80 7.01
N GLU A 94 24.79 4.50 7.54
CA GLU A 94 25.21 4.37 8.93
C GLU A 94 24.18 4.94 9.90
N VAL A 95 23.85 4.20 10.96
CA VAL A 95 22.94 4.64 12.03
C VAL A 95 23.50 5.90 12.70
N GLY A 96 22.67 6.92 12.84
CA GLY A 96 23.05 8.22 13.44
C GLY A 96 23.69 9.21 12.46
N SER A 97 23.98 8.81 11.22
CA SER A 97 24.45 9.71 10.16
C SER A 97 23.36 10.72 9.77
N GLY A 98 23.75 11.81 9.11
CA GLY A 98 22.78 12.76 8.54
C GLY A 98 21.81 12.08 7.55
N GLN A 99 22.30 11.15 6.73
CA GLN A 99 21.50 10.37 5.77
C GLN A 99 20.47 9.47 6.46
N PHE A 100 20.85 8.85 7.58
CA PHE A 100 19.94 8.07 8.43
C PHE A 100 18.76 8.93 8.90
N TRP A 101 19.03 10.11 9.46
CA TRP A 101 17.96 10.98 9.98
C TRP A 101 17.06 11.52 8.88
N VAL A 102 17.59 11.80 7.69
CA VAL A 102 16.79 12.21 6.53
C VAL A 102 15.86 11.08 6.08
N LEU A 103 16.37 9.84 5.97
CA LEU A 103 15.55 8.68 5.61
C LEU A 103 14.51 8.37 6.70
N ALA A 104 14.90 8.37 7.97
CA ALA A 104 14.00 8.13 9.09
C ALA A 104 12.86 9.16 9.15
N ALA A 105 13.19 10.45 8.97
CA ALA A 105 12.18 11.51 8.89
C ALA A 105 11.23 11.31 7.71
N SER A 106 11.73 10.96 6.52
CA SER A 106 10.90 10.69 5.34
C SER A 106 9.97 9.50 5.54
N CYS A 107 10.44 8.42 6.17
CA CYS A 107 9.63 7.25 6.55
C CYS A 107 8.57 7.62 7.60
N GLY A 108 8.92 8.45 8.59
CA GLY A 108 7.97 8.95 9.58
C GLY A 108 6.88 9.83 8.96
N ILE A 109 7.26 10.74 8.06
CA ILE A 109 6.32 11.59 7.28
C ILE A 109 5.41 10.72 6.41
N PHE A 110 5.93 9.66 5.79
CA PHE A 110 5.12 8.71 5.02
C PHE A 110 4.02 8.07 5.89
N ALA A 111 4.36 7.54 7.05
CA ALA A 111 3.40 6.93 7.97
C ALA A 111 2.37 7.96 8.47
N LEU A 112 2.81 9.17 8.82
CA LEU A 112 1.94 10.28 9.23
C LEU A 112 0.95 10.66 8.12
N CYS A 113 1.41 10.83 6.88
CA CYS A 113 0.56 11.14 5.74
C CYS A 113 -0.44 10.02 5.45
N GLY A 114 -0.03 8.75 5.65
CA GLY A 114 -0.93 7.60 5.61
C GLY A 114 -2.06 7.71 6.62
N ALA A 115 -1.74 8.01 7.89
CA ALA A 115 -2.72 8.21 8.95
C ALA A 115 -3.68 9.37 8.63
N MET A 116 -3.14 10.52 8.18
CA MET A 116 -3.96 11.68 7.79
C MET A 116 -4.90 11.36 6.63
N ARG A 117 -4.43 10.55 5.66
CA ARG A 117 -5.28 10.10 4.54
C ARG A 117 -6.43 9.22 5.02
N LEU A 118 -6.16 8.25 5.91
CA LEU A 118 -7.20 7.36 6.45
C LEU A 118 -8.23 8.15 7.27
N ALA A 119 -7.79 9.07 8.13
CA ALA A 119 -8.67 9.95 8.88
C ALA A 119 -9.56 10.79 7.95
N ARG A 120 -8.98 11.38 6.88
CA ARG A 120 -9.76 12.13 5.88
C ARG A 120 -10.77 11.22 5.17
N PHE A 121 -10.38 10.01 4.81
CA PHE A 121 -11.26 9.05 4.14
C PHE A 121 -12.47 8.70 5.01
N ASN A 122 -12.28 8.43 6.30
CA ASN A 122 -13.37 8.12 7.23
C ASN A 122 -14.37 9.27 7.38
N LEU A 123 -13.86 10.51 7.45
CA LEU A 123 -14.73 11.70 7.53
C LEU A 123 -15.50 11.99 6.24
N THR A 124 -14.96 11.59 5.07
CA THR A 124 -15.59 11.91 3.76
C THR A 124 -16.40 10.75 3.18
N SER A 125 -16.38 9.57 3.81
CA SER A 125 -17.12 8.38 3.33
C SER A 125 -18.64 8.56 3.34
N GLU A 126 -19.16 9.51 4.10
CA GLU A 126 -20.58 9.84 4.13
C GLU A 126 -21.07 10.58 2.85
N THR A 127 -20.16 11.17 2.08
CA THR A 127 -20.47 11.78 0.78
C THR A 127 -19.82 10.98 -0.35
N PRO A 128 -20.55 10.06 -1.01
CA PRO A 128 -20.00 9.20 -2.04
C PRO A 128 -19.56 10.01 -3.27
N THR A 129 -18.29 10.30 -3.40
CA THR A 129 -17.72 10.68 -4.69
C THR A 129 -17.76 9.45 -5.58
N GLN A 130 -18.77 9.36 -6.46
CA GLN A 130 -18.97 8.20 -7.32
C GLN A 130 -17.70 7.92 -8.14
N GLY A 131 -17.06 6.77 -7.87
CA GLY A 131 -15.98 6.22 -8.69
C GLY A 131 -14.57 6.78 -8.49
N TRP A 132 -14.32 7.71 -7.54
CA TRP A 132 -13.02 8.33 -7.33
C TRP A 132 -12.57 8.30 -5.86
N PHE A 133 -11.26 8.08 -5.64
CA PHE A 133 -10.59 8.36 -4.37
C PHE A 133 -9.93 9.74 -4.41
N VAL A 134 -9.80 10.39 -3.26
CA VAL A 134 -9.00 11.62 -3.10
C VAL A 134 -7.64 11.23 -2.49
N GLY A 135 -6.58 11.44 -3.25
CA GLY A 135 -5.23 10.96 -2.93
C GLY A 135 -5.01 9.48 -3.29
N VAL A 136 -3.75 9.09 -3.45
CA VAL A 136 -3.40 7.70 -3.77
C VAL A 136 -3.69 6.78 -2.58
N PRO A 137 -4.29 5.60 -2.76
CA PRO A 137 -4.56 4.66 -1.67
C PRO A 137 -3.29 4.23 -0.92
N ILE A 138 -3.35 4.16 0.42
CA ILE A 138 -2.22 3.72 1.26
C ILE A 138 -1.83 2.27 0.95
N THR A 139 -2.82 1.40 0.67
CA THR A 139 -2.62 0.01 0.26
C THR A 139 -1.83 -0.10 -1.05
N ALA A 140 -2.10 0.80 -2.02
CA ALA A 140 -1.37 0.81 -3.28
C ALA A 140 0.09 1.26 -3.08
N VAL A 141 0.33 2.28 -2.26
CA VAL A 141 1.68 2.81 -2.04
C VAL A 141 2.48 1.92 -1.08
N GLY A 142 1.98 1.66 0.12
CA GLY A 142 2.67 0.85 1.12
C GLY A 142 2.67 -0.63 0.77
N GLY A 143 1.49 -1.19 0.50
CA GLY A 143 1.31 -2.61 0.17
C GLY A 143 1.86 -2.99 -1.20
N GLY A 144 1.64 -2.16 -2.20
CA GLY A 144 2.08 -2.41 -3.58
C GLY A 144 3.48 -1.89 -3.86
N MET A 145 3.70 -0.57 -3.81
CA MET A 145 4.91 0.07 -4.31
C MET A 145 6.11 -0.11 -3.38
N VAL A 146 6.03 0.33 -2.10
CA VAL A 146 7.16 0.31 -1.18
C VAL A 146 7.66 -1.10 -0.94
N SER A 147 6.76 -2.05 -0.68
CA SER A 147 7.12 -3.45 -0.47
C SER A 147 7.78 -4.07 -1.71
N SER A 148 7.23 -3.84 -2.91
CA SER A 148 7.82 -4.36 -4.16
C SER A 148 9.19 -3.76 -4.46
N ILE A 149 9.38 -2.45 -4.21
CA ILE A 149 10.69 -1.79 -4.35
C ILE A 149 11.72 -2.50 -3.47
N VAL A 150 11.42 -2.72 -2.20
CA VAL A 150 12.38 -3.38 -1.30
C VAL A 150 12.64 -4.82 -1.72
N ILE A 151 11.62 -5.59 -2.14
CA ILE A 151 11.82 -6.96 -2.64
C ILE A 151 12.74 -6.96 -3.86
N VAL A 152 12.51 -6.06 -4.82
CA VAL A 152 13.37 -5.92 -6.02
C VAL A 152 14.79 -5.53 -5.63
N MET A 153 14.96 -4.55 -4.72
CA MET A 153 16.28 -4.14 -4.23
C MET A 153 17.04 -5.30 -3.59
N VAL A 154 16.38 -6.13 -2.78
CA VAL A 154 17.00 -7.31 -2.15
C VAL A 154 17.40 -8.34 -3.20
N ARG A 155 16.58 -8.58 -4.23
CA ARG A 155 16.86 -9.57 -5.28
C ARG A 155 17.96 -9.13 -6.25
N HIS A 156 18.06 -7.84 -6.51
CA HIS A 156 19.02 -7.24 -7.43
C HIS A 156 20.07 -6.40 -6.70
N GLN A 157 20.50 -6.85 -5.51
CA GLN A 157 21.40 -6.07 -4.65
C GLN A 157 22.71 -5.68 -5.36
N SER A 158 23.29 -6.57 -6.15
CA SER A 158 24.51 -6.29 -6.92
C SER A 158 24.37 -5.17 -7.96
N GLU A 159 23.17 -4.98 -8.50
CA GLU A 159 22.86 -3.89 -9.43
C GLU A 159 22.47 -2.61 -8.68
N ALA A 160 21.87 -2.74 -7.52
CA ALA A 160 21.46 -1.63 -6.66
C ALA A 160 22.64 -0.84 -6.09
N GLU A 161 23.80 -1.47 -5.89
CA GLU A 161 25.04 -0.82 -5.41
C GLU A 161 25.55 0.31 -6.32
N VAL A 162 25.19 0.29 -7.61
CA VAL A 162 25.59 1.34 -8.58
C VAL A 162 24.76 2.62 -8.40
N LEU A 163 23.57 2.53 -7.78
CA LEU A 163 22.69 3.67 -7.63
C LEU A 163 22.92 4.38 -6.28
N PRO A 164 22.92 5.73 -6.23
CA PRO A 164 23.00 6.46 -4.98
C PRO A 164 21.69 6.37 -4.17
N LEU A 165 21.37 5.17 -3.68
CA LEU A 165 20.12 4.85 -2.98
C LEU A 165 19.88 5.74 -1.77
N HIS A 166 20.94 6.14 -1.06
CA HIS A 166 20.86 7.05 0.08
C HIS A 166 20.21 8.41 -0.25
N LEU A 167 20.23 8.82 -1.53
CA LEU A 167 19.53 10.02 -2.01
C LEU A 167 18.12 9.70 -2.51
N TYR A 168 17.94 8.58 -3.21
CA TYR A 168 16.66 8.25 -3.84
C TYR A 168 15.60 7.77 -2.86
N LEU A 169 15.97 6.95 -1.83
CA LEU A 169 15.01 6.39 -0.90
C LEU A 169 14.25 7.45 -0.10
N PRO A 170 14.91 8.47 0.51
CA PRO A 170 14.18 9.54 1.22
C PRO A 170 13.25 10.33 0.29
N VAL A 171 13.73 10.68 -0.93
CA VAL A 171 12.92 11.42 -1.91
C VAL A 171 11.70 10.62 -2.32
N LEU A 172 11.85 9.31 -2.57
CA LEU A 172 10.77 8.42 -2.94
C LEU A 172 9.69 8.35 -1.84
N MET A 173 10.11 8.14 -0.59
CA MET A 173 9.19 8.09 0.56
C MET A 173 8.44 9.42 0.73
N PHE A 174 9.13 10.54 0.56
CA PHE A 174 8.52 11.87 0.63
C PHE A 174 7.53 12.13 -0.51
N VAL A 175 7.86 11.73 -1.74
CA VAL A 175 6.94 11.82 -2.89
C VAL A 175 5.67 10.99 -2.64
N PHE A 176 5.81 9.76 -2.16
CA PHE A 176 4.68 8.91 -1.81
C PHE A 176 3.82 9.53 -0.70
N ALA A 177 4.42 10.12 0.33
CA ALA A 177 3.72 10.82 1.39
C ALA A 177 2.85 11.97 0.83
N ILE A 178 3.43 12.82 -0.03
CA ILE A 178 2.71 13.92 -0.69
C ILE A 178 1.56 13.40 -1.56
N LEU A 179 1.79 12.34 -2.33
CA LEU A 179 0.76 11.74 -3.20
C LEU A 179 -0.45 11.24 -2.41
N MET A 180 -0.24 10.66 -1.22
CA MET A 180 -1.32 10.18 -0.34
C MET A 180 -2.19 11.33 0.17
N VAL A 181 -1.60 12.45 0.57
CA VAL A 181 -2.35 13.62 1.12
C VAL A 181 -2.87 14.54 0.02
N SER A 182 -2.36 14.41 -1.20
CA SER A 182 -2.75 15.25 -2.34
C SER A 182 -4.27 15.22 -2.59
N ARG A 183 -4.76 16.26 -3.28
CA ARG A 183 -6.16 16.33 -3.75
C ARG A 183 -6.34 15.70 -5.14
N LEU A 184 -5.37 14.92 -5.60
CA LEU A 184 -5.47 14.20 -6.86
C LEU A 184 -6.60 13.17 -6.79
N ARG A 185 -7.43 13.13 -7.82
CA ARG A 185 -8.50 12.14 -7.93
C ARG A 185 -7.90 10.85 -8.50
N PHE A 186 -8.14 9.73 -7.85
CA PHE A 186 -7.67 8.42 -8.25
C PHE A 186 -8.85 7.50 -8.55
N PRO A 187 -8.93 6.83 -9.71
CA PRO A 187 -10.08 6.02 -10.06
C PRO A 187 -10.20 4.80 -9.16
N LYS A 188 -11.42 4.52 -8.67
CA LYS A 188 -11.73 3.25 -8.01
C LYS A 188 -11.75 2.12 -9.03
N ALA A 189 -11.31 0.93 -8.64
CA ALA A 189 -11.48 -0.29 -9.43
C ALA A 189 -12.96 -0.70 -9.38
N THR A 190 -13.77 -0.12 -10.27
CA THR A 190 -15.20 -0.41 -10.39
C THR A 190 -15.51 -0.90 -11.79
N LYS A 191 -16.62 -1.63 -11.94
CA LYS A 191 -17.10 -2.06 -13.26
C LYS A 191 -17.31 -0.84 -14.15
N ARG A 192 -16.71 -0.85 -15.33
CA ARG A 192 -16.81 0.21 -16.35
C ARG A 192 -17.66 -0.27 -17.53
N GLU A 193 -18.07 0.66 -18.36
CA GLU A 193 -18.84 0.34 -19.58
C GLU A 193 -18.03 -0.50 -20.58
N SER A 194 -16.71 -0.28 -20.64
CA SER A 194 -15.82 -1.03 -21.54
C SER A 194 -15.48 -2.41 -20.99
N ASN A 195 -15.86 -3.46 -21.71
CA ASN A 195 -15.53 -4.85 -21.39
C ASN A 195 -14.01 -5.11 -21.44
N ILE A 196 -13.26 -4.40 -22.29
CA ILE A 196 -11.79 -4.52 -22.40
C ILE A 196 -11.13 -4.03 -21.09
N ILE A 197 -11.58 -2.89 -20.56
CA ILE A 197 -11.06 -2.36 -19.29
C ILE A 197 -11.38 -3.31 -18.13
N ASN A 198 -12.61 -3.84 -18.11
CA ASN A 198 -13.02 -4.80 -17.07
C ASN A 198 -12.18 -6.09 -17.14
N ALA A 199 -11.97 -6.64 -18.34
CA ALA A 199 -11.11 -7.81 -18.54
C ALA A 199 -9.67 -7.53 -18.11
N PHE A 200 -9.10 -6.38 -18.47
CA PHE A 200 -7.77 -5.96 -18.04
C PHE A 200 -7.67 -5.87 -16.51
N GLN A 201 -8.66 -5.28 -15.83
CA GLN A 201 -8.70 -5.21 -14.37
C GLN A 201 -8.71 -6.60 -13.73
N VAL A 202 -9.55 -7.52 -14.23
CA VAL A 202 -9.65 -8.90 -13.71
C VAL A 202 -8.32 -9.64 -13.89
N VAL A 203 -7.73 -9.58 -15.08
CA VAL A 203 -6.43 -10.23 -15.36
C VAL A 203 -5.33 -9.66 -14.45
N ASN A 204 -5.28 -8.33 -14.32
CA ASN A 204 -4.28 -7.67 -13.47
C ASN A 204 -4.41 -8.07 -11.99
N ILE A 205 -5.63 -8.04 -11.44
CA ILE A 205 -5.90 -8.48 -10.07
C ILE A 205 -5.50 -9.96 -9.89
N SER A 206 -5.87 -10.83 -10.84
CA SER A 206 -5.50 -12.25 -10.79
C SER A 206 -3.99 -12.47 -10.80
N LEU A 207 -3.24 -11.69 -11.61
CA LEU A 207 -1.80 -11.74 -11.65
C LEU A 207 -1.16 -11.21 -10.35
N ILE A 208 -1.70 -10.15 -9.75
CA ILE A 208 -1.24 -9.65 -8.45
C ILE A 208 -1.39 -10.73 -7.37
N TYR A 209 -2.56 -11.41 -7.33
CA TYR A 209 -2.76 -12.54 -6.42
C TYR A 209 -1.79 -13.69 -6.70
N TYR A 210 -1.59 -14.05 -7.97
CA TYR A 210 -0.63 -15.07 -8.35
C TYR A 210 0.79 -14.72 -7.88
N CYS A 211 1.26 -13.49 -8.15
CA CYS A 211 2.58 -13.03 -7.70
C CYS A 211 2.71 -13.05 -6.18
N GLY A 212 1.68 -12.62 -5.45
CA GLY A 212 1.68 -12.62 -3.98
C GLY A 212 1.72 -14.03 -3.40
N VAL A 213 0.92 -14.96 -3.92
CA VAL A 213 0.87 -16.35 -3.44
C VAL A 213 2.16 -17.11 -3.75
N THR A 214 2.68 -16.96 -4.97
CA THR A 214 3.91 -17.65 -5.41
C THR A 214 5.20 -16.93 -4.98
N ARG A 215 5.10 -15.70 -4.47
CA ARG A 215 6.24 -14.82 -4.15
C ARG A 215 7.18 -14.64 -5.35
N SER A 216 6.60 -14.50 -6.53
CA SER A 216 7.32 -14.38 -7.80
C SER A 216 7.03 -13.04 -8.46
N TRP A 217 7.91 -12.61 -9.35
CA TRP A 217 7.78 -11.43 -10.22
C TRP A 217 7.44 -10.13 -9.45
N PRO A 218 8.21 -9.71 -8.43
CA PRO A 218 7.98 -8.44 -7.75
C PRO A 218 8.11 -7.24 -8.70
N GLU A 219 8.89 -7.37 -9.78
CA GLU A 219 9.03 -6.40 -10.86
C GLU A 219 7.68 -6.12 -11.54
N TYR A 220 6.85 -7.15 -11.70
CA TYR A 220 5.49 -6.99 -12.23
C TYR A 220 4.63 -6.12 -11.31
N LEU A 221 4.67 -6.37 -9.99
CA LEU A 221 3.93 -5.56 -9.02
C LEU A 221 4.39 -4.10 -9.06
N LEU A 222 5.69 -3.86 -9.17
CA LEU A 222 6.27 -2.52 -9.25
C LEU A 222 5.86 -1.81 -10.55
N ILE A 223 5.99 -2.48 -11.71
CA ILE A 223 5.64 -1.91 -13.01
C ILE A 223 4.14 -1.58 -13.08
N MET A 224 3.28 -2.53 -12.66
CA MET A 224 1.83 -2.34 -12.70
C MET A 224 1.35 -1.34 -11.66
N GLY A 225 1.97 -1.31 -10.47
CA GLY A 225 1.73 -0.27 -9.47
C GLY A 225 2.06 1.12 -10.00
N THR A 226 3.22 1.27 -10.63
CA THR A 226 3.65 2.54 -11.25
C THR A 226 2.72 2.94 -12.41
N PHE A 227 2.41 1.99 -13.30
CA PHE A 227 1.50 2.23 -14.42
C PHE A 227 0.12 2.69 -13.94
N THR A 228 -0.49 1.96 -12.98
CA THR A 228 -1.81 2.31 -12.45
C THR A 228 -1.81 3.64 -11.71
N MET A 229 -0.72 3.96 -11.01
CA MET A 229 -0.54 5.25 -10.34
C MET A 229 -0.48 6.40 -11.34
N ILE A 230 0.36 6.30 -12.38
CA ILE A 230 0.50 7.33 -13.43
C ILE A 230 -0.80 7.48 -14.22
N ALA A 231 -1.40 6.37 -14.67
CA ALA A 231 -2.66 6.37 -15.39
C ALA A 231 -3.80 6.98 -14.55
N GLY A 232 -3.84 6.67 -13.25
CA GLY A 232 -4.79 7.23 -12.31
C GLY A 232 -4.66 8.74 -12.15
N ILE A 233 -3.43 9.26 -12.03
CA ILE A 233 -3.15 10.69 -11.92
C ILE A 233 -3.59 11.42 -13.21
N ILE A 234 -3.28 10.85 -14.38
CA ILE A 234 -3.65 11.43 -15.69
C ILE A 234 -5.17 11.44 -15.83
N ALA A 235 -5.84 10.32 -15.58
CA ALA A 235 -7.30 10.21 -15.66
C ALA A 235 -7.99 11.19 -14.72
N GLY A 236 -7.48 11.34 -13.48
CA GLY A 236 -8.05 12.27 -12.50
C GLY A 236 -7.89 13.74 -12.85
N ARG A 237 -6.93 14.11 -13.73
CA ARG A 237 -6.80 15.48 -14.26
C ARG A 237 -7.75 15.76 -15.42
N ILE A 238 -7.97 14.76 -16.29
CA ILE A 238 -8.81 14.91 -17.50
C ILE A 238 -10.29 15.01 -17.12
N THR A 239 -10.73 14.29 -16.08
CA THR A 239 -12.14 14.21 -15.67
C THR A 239 -12.55 15.26 -14.62
N ARG A 240 -11.84 16.38 -14.51
CA ARG A 240 -12.30 17.51 -13.68
C ARG A 240 -13.64 17.99 -14.23
N PRO A 241 -14.74 18.01 -13.45
CA PRO A 241 -15.87 18.86 -13.79
C PRO A 241 -15.34 20.30 -13.87
N GLN A 242 -15.71 21.01 -14.92
CA GLN A 242 -15.55 22.45 -14.94
C GLN A 242 -16.48 22.98 -13.84
N ASP A 243 -15.91 23.34 -12.66
CA ASP A 243 -16.61 24.13 -11.64
C ASP A 243 -16.80 25.56 -12.16
#